data_74e0a0bc2c90cb2d440ec85d50e8bb4b
#
_entry.id   74e0a0bc2c90cb2d440ec85d50e8bb4b
#
_cell.length_a   1.000
_cell.length_b   1.000
_cell.length_c   1.000
_cell.angle_alpha   90.00
_cell.angle_beta   90.00
_cell.angle_gamma   90.00
#
_symmetry.space_group_name_H-M   'P 1'
#
loop_
_entity.id
_entity.type
_entity.pdbx_description
1 polymer ?
#
loop_
_entity_poly.entity_id
_entity_poly.type
_entity_poly.pdbx_seq_one_letter_code
_entity_poly.pdbx_strand_id
1 'polypeptide(L)'
;MTVDTEKYLDFVHDVTSTESLDYAALLTRMNKLELEDDCNLSQLLTAALGLTAESGEFSEVVKKIILQGKQYNEDNVFHMKRELGDICWLSLIHI
;
A
#
# COMPACT_ATOMS: atom_id res chain seq x y z
N MET A 1 26.05 -6.51 21.40
CA MET A 1 25.96 -7.18 20.08
C MET A 1 26.03 -6.12 19.00
N THR A 2 26.94 -6.25 18.08
CA THR A 2 27.05 -5.37 16.92
C THR A 2 26.46 -6.06 15.69
N VAL A 3 25.76 -5.27 14.87
CA VAL A 3 25.19 -5.75 13.60
C VAL A 3 26.19 -5.45 12.49
N ASP A 4 26.50 -6.44 11.67
CA ASP A 4 27.32 -6.27 10.48
C ASP A 4 26.42 -5.70 9.36
N THR A 5 26.42 -4.37 9.24
CA THR A 5 25.56 -3.67 8.30
C THR A 5 25.95 -3.91 6.85
N GLU A 6 27.24 -4.11 6.57
CA GLU A 6 27.71 -4.40 5.20
C GLU A 6 27.20 -5.77 4.74
N LYS A 7 27.34 -6.78 5.57
CA LYS A 7 26.84 -8.12 5.27
C LYS A 7 25.32 -8.14 5.13
N TYR A 8 24.63 -7.39 5.97
CA TYR A 8 23.16 -7.25 5.86
C TYR A 8 22.76 -6.57 4.55
N LEU A 9 23.44 -5.50 4.16
CA LEU A 9 23.17 -4.81 2.90
C LEU A 9 23.41 -5.70 1.69
N ASP A 10 24.47 -6.50 1.69
CA ASP A 10 24.74 -7.46 0.63
C ASP A 10 23.59 -8.47 0.52
N PHE A 11 23.11 -8.98 1.65
CA PHE A 11 21.96 -9.88 1.68
C PHE A 11 20.70 -9.19 1.13
N VAL A 12 20.44 -7.96 1.54
CA VAL A 12 19.29 -7.19 1.05
C VAL A 12 19.35 -7.03 -0.48
N HIS A 13 20.53 -6.71 -1.02
CA HIS A 13 20.72 -6.61 -2.48
C HIS A 13 20.47 -7.95 -3.18
N ASP A 14 20.96 -9.06 -2.59
CA ASP A 14 20.81 -10.37 -3.19
C ASP A 14 19.35 -10.82 -3.30
N VAL A 15 18.50 -10.43 -2.35
CA VAL A 15 17.09 -10.81 -2.31
C VAL A 15 16.15 -9.75 -2.93
N THR A 16 16.69 -8.64 -3.40
CA THR A 16 15.91 -7.56 -4.00
C THR A 16 15.92 -7.70 -5.52
N SER A 17 14.74 -7.55 -6.13
CA SER A 17 14.62 -7.69 -7.59
C SER A 17 15.37 -6.58 -8.34
N THR A 18 15.75 -6.87 -9.57
CA THR A 18 16.40 -5.88 -10.45
C THR A 18 15.52 -4.66 -10.65
N GLU A 19 14.20 -4.85 -10.80
CA GLU A 19 13.23 -3.77 -10.97
C GLU A 19 13.17 -2.84 -9.77
N SER A 20 13.46 -3.35 -8.58
CA SER A 20 13.50 -2.54 -7.36
C SER A 20 14.80 -1.78 -7.18
N LEU A 21 15.87 -2.20 -7.87
CA LEU A 21 17.21 -1.59 -7.76
C LEU A 21 17.54 -0.66 -8.91
N ASP A 22 16.90 -0.83 -10.06
CA ASP A 22 17.25 -0.11 -11.29
C ASP A 22 16.00 0.48 -11.96
N TYR A 23 16.00 1.79 -12.11
CA TYR A 23 14.88 2.54 -12.69
C TYR A 23 14.58 2.10 -14.14
N ALA A 24 15.61 1.87 -14.94
CA ALA A 24 15.42 1.45 -16.32
C ALA A 24 14.77 0.07 -16.42
N ALA A 25 15.16 -0.86 -15.54
CA ALA A 25 14.55 -2.18 -15.44
C ALA A 25 13.09 -2.08 -15.03
N LEU A 26 12.77 -1.21 -14.06
CA LEU A 26 11.39 -0.96 -13.64
C LEU A 26 10.54 -0.43 -14.79
N LEU A 27 11.04 0.58 -15.52
CA LEU A 27 10.32 1.14 -16.68
C LEU A 27 10.06 0.07 -17.75
N THR A 28 11.05 -0.74 -18.05
CA THR A 28 10.91 -1.83 -19.02
C THR A 28 9.81 -2.80 -18.60
N ARG A 29 9.79 -3.18 -17.32
CA ARG A 29 8.76 -4.09 -16.78
C ARG A 29 7.38 -3.45 -16.83
N MET A 30 7.25 -2.20 -16.42
CA MET A 30 5.97 -1.49 -16.43
C MET A 30 5.42 -1.33 -17.84
N ASN A 31 6.28 -0.98 -18.80
CA ASN A 31 5.89 -0.88 -20.20
C ASN A 31 5.41 -2.22 -20.76
N LYS A 32 6.08 -3.29 -20.42
CA LYS A 32 5.67 -4.63 -20.84
C LYS A 32 4.28 -4.98 -20.29
N LEU A 33 4.05 -4.75 -19.02
CA LEU A 33 2.75 -5.03 -18.39
C LEU A 33 1.63 -4.23 -19.03
N GLU A 34 1.85 -2.93 -19.25
CA GLU A 34 0.84 -2.05 -19.83
C GLU A 34 0.56 -2.34 -21.30
N LEU A 35 1.61 -2.57 -22.10
CA LEU A 35 1.51 -2.67 -23.55
C LEU A 35 1.27 -4.09 -24.06
N GLU A 36 1.79 -5.09 -23.37
CA GLU A 36 1.71 -6.48 -23.84
C GLU A 36 0.74 -7.34 -23.02
N ASP A 37 0.63 -7.09 -21.73
CA ASP A 37 -0.13 -7.96 -20.82
C ASP A 37 -1.50 -7.37 -20.42
N ASP A 38 -1.90 -6.27 -21.05
CA ASP A 38 -3.19 -5.61 -20.82
C ASP A 38 -3.41 -5.24 -19.34
N CYS A 39 -2.36 -4.88 -18.65
CA CYS A 39 -2.40 -4.47 -17.25
C CYS A 39 -2.60 -2.96 -17.15
N ASN A 40 -3.70 -2.52 -16.56
CA ASN A 40 -3.90 -1.10 -16.28
C ASN A 40 -3.06 -0.72 -15.05
N LEU A 41 -1.82 -0.36 -15.30
CA LEU A 41 -0.84 -0.13 -14.26
C LEU A 41 -1.20 1.07 -13.37
N SER A 42 -1.75 2.14 -13.96
CA SER A 42 -2.16 3.33 -13.19
C SER A 42 -3.23 2.99 -12.17
N GLN A 43 -4.24 2.23 -12.55
CA GLN A 43 -5.30 1.80 -11.63
C GLN A 43 -4.76 0.81 -10.59
N LEU A 44 -3.90 -0.10 -11.00
CA LEU A 44 -3.30 -1.08 -10.09
C LEU A 44 -2.48 -0.39 -8.99
N LEU A 45 -1.66 0.59 -9.36
CA LEU A 45 -0.87 1.37 -8.39
C LEU A 45 -1.77 2.19 -7.48
N THR A 46 -2.79 2.85 -8.02
CA THR A 46 -3.75 3.62 -7.22
C THR A 46 -4.45 2.72 -6.21
N ALA A 47 -4.90 1.55 -6.65
CA ALA A 47 -5.57 0.59 -5.76
C ALA A 47 -4.62 0.10 -4.67
N ALA A 48 -3.40 -0.30 -5.02
CA ALA A 48 -2.45 -0.85 -4.06
C ALA A 48 -2.07 0.17 -2.98
N LEU A 49 -1.71 1.39 -3.39
CA LEU A 49 -1.31 2.45 -2.46
C LEU A 49 -2.49 2.98 -1.66
N GLY A 50 -3.63 3.15 -2.33
CA GLY A 50 -4.86 3.64 -1.68
C GLY A 50 -5.41 2.66 -0.66
N LEU A 51 -5.42 1.36 -0.95
CA LEU A 51 -5.88 0.34 0.01
C LEU A 51 -5.08 0.40 1.30
N THR A 52 -3.77 0.53 1.21
CA THR A 52 -2.91 0.63 2.39
C THR A 52 -3.22 1.90 3.18
N ALA A 53 -3.36 3.04 2.51
CA ALA A 53 -3.65 4.31 3.14
C ALA A 53 -5.01 4.31 3.83
N GLU A 54 -6.07 3.88 3.14
CA GLU A 54 -7.44 3.87 3.67
C GLU A 54 -7.60 2.86 4.81
N SER A 55 -6.97 1.69 4.69
CA SER A 55 -6.97 0.70 5.77
C SER A 55 -6.28 1.25 7.01
N GLY A 56 -5.20 2.00 6.83
CA GLY A 56 -4.51 2.68 7.92
C GLY A 56 -5.37 3.74 8.59
N GLU A 57 -6.12 4.51 7.81
CA GLU A 57 -7.05 5.52 8.35
C GLU A 57 -8.18 4.87 9.16
N PHE A 58 -8.76 3.79 8.66
CA PHE A 58 -9.76 3.04 9.41
C PHE A 58 -9.18 2.54 10.74
N SER A 59 -8.01 1.91 10.69
CA SER A 59 -7.34 1.39 11.88
C SER A 59 -7.02 2.50 12.88
N GLU A 60 -6.65 3.69 12.41
CA GLU A 60 -6.35 4.84 13.25
C GLU A 60 -7.57 5.31 14.04
N VAL A 61 -8.74 5.35 13.39
CA VAL A 61 -9.98 5.72 14.08
C VAL A 61 -10.33 4.69 15.15
N VAL A 62 -10.23 3.40 14.82
CA VAL A 62 -10.50 2.30 15.77
C VAL A 62 -9.54 2.37 16.96
N LYS A 63 -8.25 2.57 16.69
CA LYS A 63 -7.21 2.70 17.73
C LYS A 63 -7.55 3.83 18.68
N LYS A 64 -7.92 4.98 18.17
CA LYS A 64 -8.25 6.14 18.99
C LYS A 64 -9.47 5.91 19.85
N ILE A 65 -10.47 5.24 19.31
CA ILE A 65 -11.69 4.92 20.08
C ILE A 65 -11.36 3.96 21.22
N ILE A 66 -10.67 2.87 20.93
CA ILE A 66 -10.43 1.80 21.90
C ILE A 66 -9.34 2.18 22.90
N LEU A 67 -8.27 2.81 22.45
CA LEU A 67 -7.06 2.98 23.25
C LEU A 67 -6.80 4.41 23.71
N GLN A 68 -7.45 5.42 23.12
CA GLN A 68 -7.13 6.82 23.38
C GLN A 68 -8.33 7.67 23.77
N GLY A 69 -9.47 7.03 24.11
CA GLY A 69 -10.61 7.73 24.66
C GLY A 69 -11.45 8.53 23.65
N LYS A 70 -11.25 8.34 22.36
CA LYS A 70 -12.10 8.98 21.36
C LYS A 70 -13.52 8.43 21.46
N GLN A 71 -14.52 9.30 21.39
CA GLN A 71 -15.91 8.90 21.60
C GLN A 71 -16.41 7.98 20.47
N TYR A 72 -17.17 6.98 20.87
CA TYR A 72 -17.94 6.15 19.94
C TYR A 72 -19.29 6.82 19.73
N ASN A 73 -19.36 7.69 18.73
CA ASN A 73 -20.55 8.49 18.42
C ASN A 73 -20.86 8.43 16.91
N GLU A 74 -21.95 9.06 16.51
CA GLU A 74 -22.41 9.01 15.12
C GLU A 74 -21.36 9.54 14.14
N ASP A 75 -20.63 10.61 14.49
CA ASP A 75 -19.62 11.21 13.61
C ASP A 75 -18.45 10.24 13.38
N ASN A 76 -17.99 9.60 14.43
CA ASN A 76 -16.87 8.66 14.33
C ASN A 76 -17.29 7.35 13.64
N VAL A 77 -18.52 6.90 13.86
CA VAL A 77 -19.08 5.73 13.14
C VAL A 77 -19.22 6.05 11.65
N PHE A 78 -19.68 7.25 11.31
CA PHE A 78 -19.78 7.69 9.92
C PHE A 78 -18.40 7.74 9.26
N HIS A 79 -17.40 8.25 9.97
CA HIS A 79 -16.01 8.28 9.47
C HIS A 79 -15.52 6.86 9.16
N MET A 80 -15.74 5.91 10.08
CA MET A 80 -15.33 4.52 9.83
C MET A 80 -16.05 3.91 8.62
N LYS A 81 -17.35 4.18 8.47
CA LYS A 81 -18.10 3.69 7.31
C LYS A 81 -17.57 4.27 5.99
N ARG A 82 -17.19 5.55 6.00
CA ARG A 82 -16.63 6.20 4.83
C ARG A 82 -15.30 5.56 4.43
N GLU A 83 -14.43 5.30 5.41
CA GLU A 83 -13.14 4.63 5.12
C GLU A 83 -13.34 3.22 4.57
N LEU A 84 -14.31 2.47 5.11
CA LEU A 84 -14.65 1.14 4.58
C LEU A 84 -15.20 1.23 3.16
N GLY A 85 -16.01 2.23 2.86
CA GLY A 85 -16.50 2.46 1.50
C GLY A 85 -15.38 2.74 0.53
N ASP A 86 -14.40 3.57 0.93
CA ASP A 86 -13.24 3.87 0.12
C ASP A 86 -12.38 2.62 -0.14
N ILE A 87 -12.22 1.76 0.86
CA ILE A 87 -11.52 0.48 0.71
C ILE A 87 -12.23 -0.40 -0.30
N CYS A 88 -13.56 -0.51 -0.22
CA CYS A 88 -14.34 -1.30 -1.17
C CYS A 88 -14.20 -0.78 -2.60
N TRP A 89 -14.25 0.54 -2.78
CA TRP A 89 -14.06 1.16 -4.09
C TRP A 89 -12.68 0.86 -4.65
N LEU A 90 -11.63 1.06 -3.85
CA LEU A 90 -10.25 0.81 -4.26
C LEU A 90 -10.00 -0.66 -4.57
N SER A 91 -10.68 -1.59 -3.91
CA SER A 91 -10.51 -3.01 -4.17
C SER A 91 -11.03 -3.43 -5.54
N LEU A 92 -11.86 -2.60 -6.18
CA LEU A 92 -12.51 -2.93 -7.44
C LEU A 92 -11.99 -2.16 -8.65
N ILE A 93 -11.39 -0.99 -8.47
CA ILE A 93 -11.02 -0.12 -9.58
C ILE A 93 -9.95 -0.72 -10.50
N HIS A 94 -9.15 -1.65 -10.00
CA HIS A 94 -8.08 -2.28 -10.79
C HIS A 94 -8.54 -3.52 -11.57
N ILE A 95 -9.76 -3.92 -11.38
CA ILE A 95 -10.38 -5.05 -12.09
C ILE A 95 -11.12 -4.53 -13.31
#